data_1e3dcddad60806c08a7d6c484c137be0
#
_entry.id   1e3dcddad60806c08a7d6c484c137be0
#
_cell.length_a   1.000
_cell.length_b   1.000
_cell.length_c   1.000
_cell.angle_alpha   90.00
_cell.angle_beta   90.00
_cell.angle_gamma   90.00
#
_symmetry.space_group_name_H-M   'P 1'
#
loop_
_entity.id
_entity.type
_entity.pdbx_description
1 polymer ?
#
loop_
_entity_poly.entity_id
_entity_poly.type
_entity_poly.pdbx_seq_one_letter_code
_entity_poly.pdbx_strand_id
1 'polypeptide(L)'
;MLHALAAATLSLSDPTLSMVEPYLRRFGGPKFANLKPLSMRYGDNLIIHGNESLLDLRTPVLEDASALHVSYDAGLNATTLLFIDIDAMKPPEDLSLPGHLGPFTHSMWDNCVGRPTAADASTVTITPCHDCRSVKPYLKPGCARPQPNRYTFILFAQSPAYTSVRGLPRATGKKFDLGAFATKNPELRPVAVNYMLVHGTGKPRNKRRKLRQCRRRD
;
A
#
# COMPACT_ATOMS: atom_id res chain seq x y z
N MET A 1 3.60 39.02 -30.48
CA MET A 1 3.43 38.36 -29.18
C MET A 1 2.72 37.05 -29.45
N LEU A 2 3.48 35.96 -29.50
CA LEU A 2 2.91 34.59 -29.63
C LEU A 2 2.63 34.09 -28.22
N HIS A 3 1.36 33.83 -27.92
CA HIS A 3 0.97 33.11 -26.73
C HIS A 3 1.20 31.60 -26.96
N ALA A 4 2.20 31.03 -26.31
CA ALA A 4 2.38 29.60 -26.26
C ALA A 4 1.28 29.02 -25.36
N LEU A 5 0.28 28.37 -25.96
CA LEU A 5 -0.63 27.49 -25.23
C LEU A 5 0.20 26.30 -24.76
N ALA A 6 0.44 26.23 -23.44
CA ALA A 6 0.92 25.02 -22.80
C ALA A 6 -0.21 23.97 -22.91
N ALA A 7 -0.02 23.01 -23.79
CA ALA A 7 -0.86 21.83 -23.84
C ALA A 7 -0.68 21.06 -22.52
N ALA A 8 -1.67 21.14 -21.64
CA ALA A 8 -1.77 20.25 -20.49
C ALA A 8 -1.98 18.84 -21.06
N THR A 9 -0.91 18.06 -21.11
CA THR A 9 -1.00 16.62 -21.33
C THR A 9 -1.78 16.04 -20.16
N LEU A 10 -3.07 15.76 -20.40
CA LEU A 10 -3.86 14.91 -19.53
C LEU A 10 -3.16 13.55 -19.52
N SER A 11 -2.37 13.30 -18.48
CA SER A 11 -1.88 11.96 -18.17
C SER A 11 -3.12 11.11 -17.95
N LEU A 12 -3.42 10.22 -18.92
CA LEU A 12 -4.40 9.17 -18.72
C LEU A 12 -3.93 8.37 -17.52
N SER A 13 -4.67 8.42 -16.43
CA SER A 13 -4.39 7.59 -15.24
C SER A 13 -4.41 6.14 -15.70
N ASP A 14 -3.41 5.37 -15.26
CA ASP A 14 -3.36 3.94 -15.51
C ASP A 14 -4.69 3.32 -15.03
N PRO A 15 -5.44 2.61 -15.90
CA PRO A 15 -6.73 2.04 -15.54
C PRO A 15 -6.66 1.12 -14.32
N THR A 16 -5.48 0.53 -14.04
CA THR A 16 -5.26 -0.30 -12.84
C THR A 16 -5.34 0.49 -11.55
N LEU A 17 -5.15 1.82 -11.57
CA LEU A 17 -5.16 2.69 -10.40
C LEU A 17 -6.45 3.51 -10.24
N SER A 18 -7.36 3.43 -11.21
CA SER A 18 -8.57 4.26 -11.29
C SER A 18 -9.43 4.26 -10.01
N MET A 19 -9.46 3.16 -9.27
CA MET A 19 -10.27 3.04 -8.05
C MET A 19 -9.60 3.62 -6.79
N VAL A 20 -8.30 3.85 -6.77
CA VAL A 20 -7.59 4.33 -5.57
C VAL A 20 -6.99 5.72 -5.75
N GLU A 21 -6.64 6.12 -6.96
CA GLU A 21 -6.02 7.42 -7.24
C GLU A 21 -6.87 8.61 -6.75
N PRO A 22 -8.20 8.67 -7.01
CA PRO A 22 -9.04 9.78 -6.54
C PRO A 22 -9.01 9.90 -5.01
N TYR A 23 -9.00 8.76 -4.30
CA TYR A 23 -8.87 8.73 -2.85
C TYR A 23 -7.52 9.29 -2.39
N LEU A 24 -6.44 8.80 -2.97
CA LEU A 24 -5.08 9.20 -2.59
C LEU A 24 -4.85 10.69 -2.83
N ARG A 25 -5.30 11.23 -3.96
CA ARG A 25 -5.23 12.68 -4.26
C ARG A 25 -6.03 13.53 -3.28
N ARG A 26 -7.26 13.10 -2.98
CA ARG A 26 -8.16 13.83 -2.07
C ARG A 26 -7.63 13.87 -0.64
N PHE A 27 -7.14 12.75 -0.10
CA PHE A 27 -6.77 12.60 1.32
C PHE A 27 -5.26 12.69 1.57
N GLY A 28 -4.43 12.40 0.59
CA GLY A 28 -2.98 12.51 0.65
C GLY A 28 -2.42 13.83 0.13
N GLY A 29 -3.22 14.55 -0.66
CA GLY A 29 -2.84 15.81 -1.28
C GLY A 29 -2.15 15.65 -2.65
N PRO A 30 -1.69 16.75 -3.25
CA PRO A 30 -1.21 16.78 -4.63
C PRO A 30 0.01 15.90 -4.89
N LYS A 31 0.83 15.61 -3.89
CA LYS A 31 2.00 14.74 -4.03
C LYS A 31 1.64 13.27 -4.34
N PHE A 32 0.36 12.89 -4.17
CA PHE A 32 -0.15 11.56 -4.53
C PHE A 32 -0.76 11.52 -5.95
N ALA A 33 -0.58 12.56 -6.74
CA ALA A 33 -0.91 12.52 -8.16
C ALA A 33 0.19 11.83 -8.97
N ASN A 34 -0.20 11.19 -10.08
CA ASN A 34 0.73 10.59 -11.05
C ASN A 34 1.65 9.50 -10.46
N LEU A 35 1.13 8.70 -9.53
CA LEU A 35 1.84 7.52 -9.01
C LEU A 35 1.95 6.45 -10.11
N LYS A 36 3.10 5.77 -10.15
CA LYS A 36 3.30 4.63 -11.04
C LYS A 36 2.59 3.39 -10.46
N PRO A 37 2.17 2.45 -11.29
CA PRO A 37 1.79 1.13 -10.81
C PRO A 37 2.94 0.45 -10.09
N LEU A 38 2.65 -0.19 -8.95
CA LEU A 38 3.60 -0.96 -8.19
C LEU A 38 3.45 -2.44 -8.54
N SER A 39 4.52 -3.10 -8.99
CA SER A 39 4.47 -4.53 -9.25
C SER A 39 4.51 -5.31 -7.94
N MET A 40 3.56 -6.23 -7.75
CA MET A 40 3.41 -6.97 -6.50
C MET A 40 2.95 -8.40 -6.74
N ARG A 41 3.42 -9.31 -5.90
CA ARG A 41 2.92 -10.69 -5.85
C ARG A 41 2.95 -11.25 -4.43
N TYR A 42 2.09 -12.22 -4.16
CA TYR A 42 2.13 -13.06 -2.97
C TYR A 42 2.50 -14.49 -3.37
N GLY A 43 3.57 -15.01 -2.75
CA GLY A 43 4.16 -16.27 -3.15
C GLY A 43 4.62 -16.24 -4.61
N ASP A 44 4.61 -17.43 -5.25
CA ASP A 44 5.10 -17.55 -6.63
C ASP A 44 4.05 -17.23 -7.68
N ASN A 45 2.76 -17.39 -7.37
CA ASN A 45 1.70 -17.45 -8.35
C ASN A 45 0.62 -16.36 -8.26
N LEU A 46 0.51 -15.65 -7.15
CA LEU A 46 -0.53 -14.64 -6.98
C LEU A 46 0.01 -13.24 -7.31
N ILE A 47 -0.12 -12.84 -8.57
CA ILE A 47 0.22 -11.49 -9.03
C ILE A 47 -0.95 -10.55 -8.70
N ILE A 48 -0.64 -9.34 -8.21
CA ILE A 48 -1.65 -8.34 -7.87
C ILE A 48 -1.76 -7.31 -8.99
N HIS A 49 -2.93 -7.24 -9.61
CA HIS A 49 -3.24 -6.38 -10.77
C HIS A 49 -4.32 -5.34 -10.46
N GLY A 50 -4.28 -4.68 -9.31
CA GLY A 50 -5.26 -3.65 -8.96
C GLY A 50 -6.70 -4.21 -8.90
N ASN A 51 -7.61 -3.61 -9.68
CA ASN A 51 -9.03 -3.96 -9.70
C ASN A 51 -9.33 -5.39 -10.19
N GLU A 52 -8.41 -6.03 -10.88
CA GLU A 52 -8.56 -7.41 -11.36
C GLU A 52 -8.28 -8.43 -10.25
N SER A 53 -7.60 -8.03 -9.18
CA SER A 53 -7.24 -8.91 -8.07
C SER A 53 -8.35 -8.93 -7.02
N LEU A 54 -9.45 -9.64 -7.31
CA LEU A 54 -10.51 -9.90 -6.32
C LEU A 54 -10.18 -11.19 -5.54
N LEU A 55 -9.83 -11.03 -4.27
CA LEU A 55 -9.39 -12.11 -3.40
C LEU A 55 -10.41 -12.43 -2.32
N ASP A 56 -10.48 -13.70 -1.94
CA ASP A 56 -11.20 -14.12 -0.72
C ASP A 56 -10.29 -13.94 0.50
N LEU A 57 -10.86 -13.46 1.60
CA LEU A 57 -10.17 -13.33 2.88
C LEU A 57 -9.52 -14.63 3.37
N ARG A 58 -10.03 -15.78 2.89
CA ARG A 58 -9.51 -17.12 3.21
C ARG A 58 -8.28 -17.51 2.38
N THR A 59 -7.88 -16.72 1.39
CA THR A 59 -6.69 -16.98 0.57
C THR A 59 -5.48 -17.15 1.50
N PRO A 60 -4.90 -18.36 1.64
CA PRO A 60 -3.96 -18.64 2.71
C PRO A 60 -2.68 -17.79 2.65
N VAL A 61 -2.23 -17.46 1.43
CA VAL A 61 -1.00 -16.68 1.23
C VAL A 61 -1.08 -15.27 1.81
N LEU A 62 -2.29 -14.71 1.99
CA LEU A 62 -2.48 -13.41 2.64
C LEU A 62 -2.23 -13.46 4.16
N GLU A 63 -2.07 -14.63 4.75
CA GLU A 63 -1.77 -14.80 6.18
C GLU A 63 -0.28 -14.62 6.47
N ASP A 64 0.57 -14.72 5.45
CA ASP A 64 2.03 -14.69 5.59
C ASP A 64 2.64 -13.46 4.90
N ALA A 65 3.13 -12.54 5.72
CA ALA A 65 3.81 -11.36 5.21
C ALA A 65 5.13 -11.69 4.48
N SER A 66 5.75 -12.83 4.75
CA SER A 66 6.97 -13.26 4.07
C SER A 66 6.72 -13.69 2.63
N ALA A 67 5.47 -13.96 2.28
CA ALA A 67 5.07 -14.27 0.90
C ALA A 67 4.91 -13.01 0.02
N LEU A 68 4.87 -11.81 0.62
CA LEU A 68 4.74 -10.56 -0.15
C LEU A 68 6.07 -10.19 -0.80
N HIS A 69 6.03 -10.00 -2.11
CA HIS A 69 7.14 -9.47 -2.90
C HIS A 69 6.69 -8.20 -3.62
N VAL A 70 7.53 -7.18 -3.60
CA VAL A 70 7.26 -5.88 -4.21
C VAL A 70 8.43 -5.49 -5.09
N SER A 71 8.17 -5.17 -6.36
CA SER A 71 9.20 -4.78 -7.31
C SER A 71 9.02 -3.33 -7.77
N TYR A 72 10.13 -2.60 -7.87
CA TYR A 72 10.15 -1.18 -8.21
C TYR A 72 11.48 -0.79 -8.90
N ASP A 73 11.56 0.45 -9.36
CA ASP A 73 12.71 1.03 -10.06
C ASP A 73 13.98 1.03 -9.18
N ALA A 74 15.07 0.46 -9.67
CA ALA A 74 16.35 0.35 -8.98
C ALA A 74 17.02 1.72 -8.67
N GLY A 75 16.57 2.82 -9.28
CA GLY A 75 17.04 4.17 -8.97
C GLY A 75 16.64 4.68 -7.57
N LEU A 76 15.86 3.91 -6.81
CA LEU A 76 15.46 4.25 -5.43
C LEU A 76 16.39 3.55 -4.44
N ASN A 77 17.25 4.31 -3.74
CA ASN A 77 18.23 3.77 -2.79
C ASN A 77 17.58 3.09 -1.57
N ALA A 78 16.58 3.72 -1.00
CA ALA A 78 15.80 3.15 0.11
C ALA A 78 14.34 3.57 0.01
N THR A 79 13.45 2.70 0.49
CA THR A 79 12.02 2.93 0.38
C THR A 79 11.28 2.65 1.68
N THR A 80 10.05 3.15 1.74
CA THR A 80 9.07 2.83 2.79
C THR A 80 7.83 2.27 2.12
N LEU A 81 7.32 1.14 2.60
CA LEU A 81 6.10 0.51 2.13
C LEU A 81 5.01 0.65 3.19
N LEU A 82 3.90 1.28 2.82
CA LEU A 82 2.70 1.43 3.65
C LEU A 82 1.58 0.55 3.11
N PHE A 83 0.95 -0.24 3.97
CA PHE A 83 -0.21 -1.08 3.66
C PHE A 83 -1.42 -0.62 4.46
N ILE A 84 -2.46 -0.17 3.77
CA ILE A 84 -3.69 0.38 4.36
C ILE A 84 -4.94 -0.22 3.72
N ASP A 85 -6.00 -0.33 4.51
CA ASP A 85 -7.37 -0.55 4.04
C ASP A 85 -8.08 0.80 3.98
N ILE A 86 -8.30 1.33 2.78
CA ILE A 86 -8.95 2.63 2.60
C ILE A 86 -10.45 2.60 2.78
N ASP A 87 -11.04 1.41 2.80
CA ASP A 87 -12.47 1.18 2.98
C ASP A 87 -12.84 0.69 4.40
N ALA A 88 -11.88 0.67 5.31
CA ALA A 88 -12.12 0.21 6.66
C ALA A 88 -13.29 0.95 7.30
N MET A 89 -14.30 0.20 7.74
CA MET A 89 -15.49 0.69 8.44
C MET A 89 -16.37 1.67 7.64
N LYS A 90 -16.34 1.60 6.31
CA LYS A 90 -17.30 2.33 5.47
C LYS A 90 -18.71 1.82 5.64
N PRO A 91 -19.73 2.69 5.56
CA PRO A 91 -21.08 2.26 5.16
C PRO A 91 -21.01 1.68 3.73
N PRO A 92 -21.78 0.62 3.44
CA PRO A 92 -21.71 -0.07 2.15
C PRO A 92 -22.10 0.77 0.93
N GLU A 93 -22.77 1.90 1.12
CA GLU A 93 -23.43 2.63 0.03
C GLU A 93 -22.56 3.75 -0.57
N ASP A 94 -21.47 4.16 0.07
CA ASP A 94 -20.68 5.30 -0.41
C ASP A 94 -19.19 5.00 -0.55
N LEU A 95 -18.82 4.61 -1.76
CA LEU A 95 -17.42 4.41 -2.15
C LEU A 95 -16.63 5.72 -2.29
N SER A 96 -17.29 6.87 -2.26
CA SER A 96 -16.67 8.19 -2.42
C SER A 96 -16.17 8.77 -1.10
N LEU A 97 -16.72 8.33 0.03
CA LEU A 97 -16.38 8.84 1.36
C LEU A 97 -15.38 7.90 2.07
N PRO A 98 -14.42 8.45 2.85
CA PRO A 98 -13.65 7.63 3.77
C PRO A 98 -14.58 7.02 4.81
N GLY A 99 -14.29 5.80 5.26
CA GLY A 99 -15.04 5.20 6.36
C GLY A 99 -15.05 6.11 7.58
N HIS A 100 -16.10 6.02 8.40
CA HIS A 100 -16.26 6.86 9.61
C HIS A 100 -15.07 6.87 10.56
N LEU A 101 -14.19 5.87 10.46
CA LEU A 101 -12.97 5.78 11.27
C LEU A 101 -11.70 6.07 10.47
N GLY A 102 -11.81 6.49 9.19
CA GLY A 102 -10.68 6.67 8.29
C GLY A 102 -10.02 5.35 7.87
N PRO A 103 -8.98 5.41 7.04
CA PRO A 103 -8.22 4.23 6.66
C PRO A 103 -7.67 3.48 7.88
N PHE A 104 -7.52 2.18 7.72
CA PHE A 104 -6.90 1.33 8.71
C PHE A 104 -5.50 0.94 8.25
N THR A 105 -4.47 1.21 9.07
CA THR A 105 -3.10 0.80 8.76
C THR A 105 -2.89 -0.66 9.12
N HIS A 106 -2.63 -1.49 8.11
CA HIS A 106 -2.36 -2.91 8.25
C HIS A 106 -0.91 -3.21 8.55
N SER A 107 0.00 -2.49 7.90
CA SER A 107 1.43 -2.63 8.14
C SER A 107 2.20 -1.43 7.65
N MET A 108 3.45 -1.32 8.11
CA MET A 108 4.41 -0.40 7.56
C MET A 108 5.83 -0.93 7.74
N TRP A 109 6.59 -0.82 6.69
CA TRP A 109 8.00 -1.18 6.66
C TRP A 109 8.80 0.01 6.11
N ASP A 110 9.94 0.28 6.70
CA ASP A 110 10.86 1.31 6.23
C ASP A 110 12.29 0.78 6.06
N ASN A 111 13.16 1.62 5.55
CA ASN A 111 14.54 1.27 5.20
C ASN A 111 14.59 -0.02 4.38
N CYS A 112 13.65 -0.14 3.44
CA CYS A 112 13.62 -1.26 2.52
C CYS A 112 14.71 -1.07 1.47
N VAL A 113 15.58 -2.05 1.34
CA VAL A 113 16.67 -2.07 0.34
C VAL A 113 16.43 -3.26 -0.58
N GLY A 114 16.08 -2.96 -1.82
CA GLY A 114 15.78 -3.98 -2.82
C GLY A 114 17.03 -4.66 -3.36
N ARG A 115 16.85 -5.87 -3.85
CA ARG A 115 17.89 -6.61 -4.57
C ARG A 115 17.58 -6.58 -6.07
N PRO A 116 18.58 -6.36 -6.94
CA PRO A 116 18.38 -6.45 -8.37
C PRO A 116 17.75 -7.79 -8.76
N THR A 117 16.81 -7.75 -9.69
CA THR A 117 16.28 -8.99 -10.25
C THR A 117 17.26 -9.57 -11.27
N ALA A 118 17.34 -10.91 -11.35
CA ALA A 118 18.22 -11.55 -12.33
C ALA A 118 17.81 -11.26 -13.78
N ALA A 119 16.52 -10.92 -14.00
CA ALA A 119 15.97 -10.68 -15.33
C ALA A 119 16.13 -9.21 -15.79
N ASP A 120 16.22 -8.26 -14.85
CA ASP A 120 16.27 -6.83 -15.18
C ASP A 120 16.97 -6.05 -14.06
N ALA A 121 18.17 -5.55 -14.38
CA ALA A 121 18.96 -4.73 -13.44
C ALA A 121 18.35 -3.37 -13.13
N SER A 122 17.38 -2.89 -13.93
CA SER A 122 16.65 -1.65 -13.67
C SER A 122 15.53 -1.82 -12.63
N THR A 123 15.23 -3.05 -12.25
CA THR A 123 14.19 -3.40 -11.29
C THR A 123 14.79 -4.10 -10.08
N VAL A 124 14.39 -3.66 -8.90
CA VAL A 124 14.72 -4.32 -7.63
C VAL A 124 13.47 -4.90 -7.00
N THR A 125 13.65 -6.00 -6.28
CA THR A 125 12.56 -6.63 -5.50
C THR A 125 12.89 -6.62 -4.03
N ILE A 126 11.89 -6.32 -3.21
CA ILE A 126 11.93 -6.49 -1.75
C ILE A 126 10.93 -7.56 -1.31
N THR A 127 11.32 -8.30 -0.28
CA THR A 127 10.43 -9.08 0.57
C THR A 127 10.37 -8.36 1.92
N PRO A 128 9.29 -7.60 2.23
CA PRO A 128 9.30 -6.64 3.33
C PRO A 128 9.70 -7.23 4.69
N CYS A 129 9.38 -8.50 4.94
CA CYS A 129 9.79 -9.20 6.16
C CYS A 129 11.31 -9.42 6.31
N HIS A 130 12.06 -9.38 5.21
CA HIS A 130 13.48 -9.70 5.18
C HIS A 130 14.35 -8.48 4.84
N ASP A 131 13.85 -7.64 3.96
CA ASP A 131 14.64 -6.56 3.35
C ASP A 131 14.31 -5.19 3.95
N CYS A 132 13.42 -5.14 4.95
CA CYS A 132 12.95 -3.89 5.57
C CYS A 132 12.96 -3.96 7.10
N ARG A 133 13.00 -2.77 7.72
CA ARG A 133 12.68 -2.63 9.15
C ARG A 133 11.17 -2.58 9.34
N SER A 134 10.61 -3.44 10.19
CA SER A 134 9.18 -3.38 10.54
C SER A 134 8.91 -2.21 11.49
N VAL A 135 8.17 -1.21 11.03
CA VAL A 135 7.67 -0.08 11.84
C VAL A 135 6.35 -0.43 12.49
N LYS A 136 5.48 -1.11 11.75
CA LYS A 136 4.22 -1.68 12.22
C LYS A 136 4.10 -3.10 11.72
N PRO A 137 3.94 -4.08 12.62
CA PRO A 137 3.81 -5.49 12.27
C PRO A 137 2.67 -5.72 11.27
N TYR A 138 2.84 -6.71 10.41
CA TYR A 138 1.84 -7.09 9.43
C TYR A 138 0.55 -7.59 10.11
N LEU A 139 -0.55 -6.98 9.70
CA LEU A 139 -1.88 -7.46 9.98
C LEU A 139 -2.53 -7.82 8.64
N LYS A 140 -2.89 -9.08 8.47
CA LYS A 140 -3.55 -9.51 7.25
C LYS A 140 -4.86 -8.79 6.99
N PRO A 141 -5.37 -8.77 5.76
CA PRO A 141 -6.71 -8.34 5.44
C PRO A 141 -7.75 -8.97 6.37
N GLY A 142 -8.71 -8.19 6.81
CA GLY A 142 -9.68 -8.59 7.84
C GLY A 142 -11.10 -8.06 7.59
N CYS A 143 -11.55 -8.03 6.34
CA CYS A 143 -12.89 -7.58 6.00
C CYS A 143 -13.95 -8.56 6.51
N ALA A 144 -14.88 -8.07 7.32
CA ALA A 144 -16.01 -8.85 7.81
C ALA A 144 -17.25 -8.76 6.88
N ARG A 145 -17.19 -7.91 5.85
CA ARG A 145 -18.32 -7.59 4.97
C ARG A 145 -18.23 -8.36 3.66
N PRO A 146 -19.40 -8.64 3.01
CA PRO A 146 -19.44 -9.23 1.68
C PRO A 146 -18.82 -8.33 0.61
N GLN A 147 -18.98 -7.00 0.74
CA GLN A 147 -18.43 -6.04 -0.19
C GLN A 147 -16.90 -5.99 -0.07
N PRO A 148 -16.19 -5.96 -1.20
CA PRO A 148 -14.74 -5.92 -1.15
C PRO A 148 -14.22 -4.60 -0.59
N ASN A 149 -13.13 -4.69 0.16
CA ASN A 149 -12.34 -3.54 0.58
C ASN A 149 -11.09 -3.41 -0.31
N ARG A 150 -10.69 -2.16 -0.56
CA ARG A 150 -9.45 -1.84 -1.29
C ARG A 150 -8.27 -1.83 -0.32
N TYR A 151 -7.49 -2.87 -0.34
CA TYR A 151 -6.24 -2.99 0.41
C TYR A 151 -5.11 -2.43 -0.42
N THR A 152 -4.64 -1.25 -0.05
CA THR A 152 -3.75 -0.41 -0.86
C THR A 152 -2.33 -0.42 -0.30
N PHE A 153 -1.36 -0.62 -1.18
CA PHE A 153 0.07 -0.54 -0.90
C PHE A 153 0.63 0.72 -1.55
N ILE A 154 1.30 1.55 -0.77
CA ILE A 154 1.91 2.78 -1.24
C ILE A 154 3.41 2.70 -0.98
N LEU A 155 4.19 2.82 -2.04
CA LEU A 155 5.65 2.90 -1.96
C LEU A 155 6.10 4.36 -1.93
N PHE A 156 6.95 4.68 -0.97
CA PHE A 156 7.59 5.99 -0.84
C PHE A 156 9.08 5.86 -1.06
N ALA A 157 9.64 6.75 -1.86
CA ALA A 157 11.09 6.98 -1.89
C ALA A 157 11.49 7.75 -0.63
N GLN A 158 12.58 7.35 0.00
CA GLN A 158 13.19 8.05 1.12
C GLN A 158 14.21 9.05 0.62
N SER A 159 14.17 10.29 1.11
CA SER A 159 15.26 11.24 0.88
C SER A 159 16.47 10.90 1.77
N PRO A 160 17.67 11.41 1.47
CA PRO A 160 18.85 11.25 2.35
C PRO A 160 18.65 11.77 3.77
N ALA A 161 17.71 12.71 3.97
CA ALA A 161 17.40 13.28 5.29
C ALA A 161 16.43 12.41 6.11
N TYR A 162 15.92 11.31 5.54
CA TYR A 162 15.00 10.44 6.25
C TYR A 162 15.69 9.70 7.39
N THR A 163 15.08 9.71 8.56
CA THR A 163 15.57 9.00 9.75
C THR A 163 14.59 7.95 10.26
N SER A 164 13.31 8.32 10.35
CA SER A 164 12.27 7.42 10.83
C SER A 164 10.87 7.95 10.52
N VAL A 165 9.90 7.06 10.48
CA VAL A 165 8.49 7.39 10.31
C VAL A 165 7.95 8.11 11.53
N ARG A 166 7.16 9.18 11.30
CA ARG A 166 6.44 9.95 12.29
C ARG A 166 4.93 9.86 12.11
N GLY A 167 4.18 9.85 13.18
CA GLY A 167 2.71 10.02 13.16
C GLY A 167 1.88 8.78 12.81
N LEU A 168 2.43 7.58 12.98
CA LEU A 168 1.61 6.36 12.90
C LEU A 168 0.76 6.18 14.16
N PRO A 169 -0.51 5.75 14.04
CA PRO A 169 -1.32 5.33 15.18
C PRO A 169 -0.69 4.12 15.88
N ARG A 170 -0.31 4.27 17.14
CA ARG A 170 0.47 3.25 17.87
C ARG A 170 -0.25 1.92 18.11
N ALA A 171 -1.55 1.91 18.39
CA ALA A 171 -2.21 0.71 18.92
C ALA A 171 -3.14 -0.02 17.95
N THR A 172 -3.99 0.66 17.20
CA THR A 172 -5.11 0.01 16.49
C THR A 172 -5.04 0.14 14.97
N GLY A 173 -4.17 0.98 14.42
CA GLY A 173 -4.14 1.28 12.98
C GLY A 173 -5.35 2.07 12.46
N LYS A 174 -6.35 2.32 13.30
CA LYS A 174 -7.57 3.04 12.95
C LYS A 174 -7.33 4.56 12.88
N LYS A 175 -8.16 5.27 12.13
CA LYS A 175 -8.11 6.73 11.97
C LYS A 175 -6.77 7.22 11.42
N PHE A 176 -6.20 6.47 10.50
CA PHE A 176 -5.00 6.91 9.83
C PHE A 176 -5.32 8.06 8.87
N ASP A 177 -4.71 9.21 9.10
CA ASP A 177 -4.83 10.38 8.25
C ASP A 177 -3.64 10.43 7.30
N LEU A 178 -3.87 10.13 6.01
CA LEU A 178 -2.82 10.08 5.00
C LEU A 178 -2.22 11.48 4.74
N GLY A 179 -3.02 12.54 4.80
CA GLY A 179 -2.56 13.91 4.62
C GLY A 179 -1.68 14.36 5.77
N ALA A 180 -2.13 14.15 7.01
CA ALA A 180 -1.34 14.45 8.20
C ALA A 180 -0.06 13.61 8.25
N PHE A 181 -0.11 12.33 7.84
CA PHE A 181 1.07 11.48 7.72
C PHE A 181 2.06 12.06 6.71
N ALA A 182 1.57 12.42 5.53
CA ALA A 182 2.37 12.99 4.47
C ALA A 182 3.02 14.34 4.86
N THR A 183 2.32 15.16 5.67
CA THR A 183 2.84 16.43 6.18
C THR A 183 3.93 16.21 7.24
N LYS A 184 3.74 15.22 8.12
CA LYS A 184 4.72 14.89 9.17
C LYS A 184 5.98 14.19 8.64
N ASN A 185 5.93 13.64 7.43
CA ASN A 185 7.03 12.92 6.80
C ASN A 185 7.36 13.52 5.43
N PRO A 186 7.83 14.78 5.37
CA PRO A 186 8.16 15.44 4.10
C PRO A 186 9.30 14.75 3.35
N GLU A 187 10.12 13.96 4.05
CA GLU A 187 11.23 13.17 3.50
C GLU A 187 10.75 11.92 2.75
N LEU A 188 9.47 11.57 2.89
CA LEU A 188 8.84 10.47 2.17
C LEU A 188 8.06 11.01 0.96
N ARG A 189 8.53 10.67 -0.23
CA ARG A 189 7.85 11.01 -1.48
C ARG A 189 7.12 9.78 -2.03
N PRO A 190 5.78 9.78 -2.15
CA PRO A 190 5.07 8.67 -2.76
C PRO A 190 5.47 8.54 -4.23
N VAL A 191 5.73 7.33 -4.69
CA VAL A 191 6.27 7.05 -6.04
C VAL A 191 5.46 6.02 -6.81
N ALA A 192 4.92 5.03 -6.11
CA ALA A 192 4.14 3.97 -6.74
C ALA A 192 3.04 3.46 -5.82
N VAL A 193 2.02 2.86 -6.39
CA VAL A 193 0.88 2.31 -5.68
C VAL A 193 0.35 1.07 -6.38
N ASN A 194 -0.17 0.14 -5.60
CA ASN A 194 -1.01 -0.95 -6.09
C ASN A 194 -2.06 -1.27 -5.01
N TYR A 195 -3.08 -2.01 -5.39
CA TYR A 195 -4.11 -2.45 -4.46
C TYR A 195 -4.68 -3.80 -4.88
N MET A 196 -5.34 -4.44 -3.94
CA MET A 196 -6.15 -5.62 -4.17
C MET A 196 -7.54 -5.42 -3.56
N LEU A 197 -8.53 -6.04 -4.16
CA LEU A 197 -9.88 -6.12 -3.61
C LEU A 197 -9.98 -7.39 -2.78
N VAL A 198 -10.33 -7.27 -1.51
CA VAL A 198 -10.53 -8.44 -0.64
C VAL A 198 -11.93 -8.41 -0.07
N HIS A 199 -12.71 -9.46 -0.32
CA HIS A 199 -14.04 -9.61 0.23
C HIS A 199 -14.05 -10.60 1.40
N GLY A 200 -14.91 -10.34 2.36
CA GLY A 200 -15.15 -11.22 3.50
C GLY A 200 -16.32 -12.17 3.25
N THR A 201 -16.46 -13.14 4.13
CA THR A 201 -17.54 -14.13 4.05
C THR A 201 -18.85 -13.65 4.66
N GLY A 202 -18.92 -12.41 5.16
CA GLY A 202 -20.08 -11.87 5.91
C GLY A 202 -20.29 -12.50 7.29
N LYS A 203 -19.54 -13.54 7.66
CA LYS A 203 -19.63 -14.19 8.98
C LYS A 203 -18.58 -13.60 9.92
N PRO A 204 -18.93 -13.24 11.16
CA PRO A 204 -17.97 -12.80 12.14
C PRO A 204 -16.96 -13.93 12.39
N ARG A 205 -15.68 -13.62 12.24
CA ARG A 205 -14.60 -14.58 12.37
C ARG A 205 -14.39 -14.94 13.85
N ASN A 206 -14.71 -16.16 14.23
CA ASN A 206 -14.37 -16.68 15.55
C ASN A 206 -12.84 -16.76 15.72
N LYS A 207 -12.36 -15.93 16.62
CA LYS A 207 -11.17 -15.91 17.50
C LYS A 207 -9.84 -16.56 17.06
N ARG A 208 -8.81 -15.70 17.11
CA ARG A 208 -7.43 -15.97 17.55
C ARG A 208 -6.66 -17.10 16.86
N ARG A 209 -6.34 -16.98 15.58
CA ARG A 209 -5.12 -17.57 15.06
C ARG A 209 -3.96 -16.58 15.31
N LYS A 210 -2.91 -17.05 16.01
CA LYS A 210 -1.67 -16.28 16.14
C LYS A 210 -1.14 -15.98 14.75
N LEU A 211 -1.00 -14.69 14.44
CA LEU A 211 -0.38 -14.21 13.20
C LEU A 211 1.05 -14.76 13.15
N ARG A 212 1.45 -15.31 12.02
CA ARG A 212 2.86 -15.56 11.75
C ARG A 212 3.50 -14.19 11.51
N GLN A 213 4.22 -13.71 12.49
CA GLN A 213 5.02 -12.49 12.39
C GLN A 213 6.29 -12.81 11.62
N CYS A 214 6.84 -11.80 10.94
CA CYS A 214 8.16 -11.89 10.34
C CYS A 214 9.16 -12.37 11.41
N ARG A 215 9.71 -13.57 11.26
CA ARG A 215 10.84 -14.01 12.08
C ARG A 215 12.10 -13.43 11.47
N ARG A 216 12.85 -12.63 12.24
CA ARG A 216 14.24 -12.33 11.88
C ARG A 216 14.97 -13.67 11.74
N ARG A 217 15.64 -13.87 10.63
CA ARG A 217 16.73 -14.84 10.54
C ARG A 217 17.93 -14.13 11.17
N ASP A 218 18.31 -14.59 12.34
CA ASP A 218 19.59 -14.21 12.95
C ASP A 218 20.74 -14.68 12.07
#